data_dbc06353d671091272d85833781672b9
#
_entry.id   dbc06353d671091272d85833781672b9
#
_cell.length_a   1.000
_cell.length_b   1.000
_cell.length_c   1.000
_cell.angle_alpha   90.00
_cell.angle_beta   90.00
_cell.angle_gamma   90.00
#
_symmetry.space_group_name_H-M   'P 1'
#
loop_
_entity.id
_entity.type
_entity.pdbx_description
1 polymer ?
#
loop_
_entity_poly.entity_id
_entity_poly.type
_entity_poly.pdbx_seq_one_letter_code
_entity_poly.pdbx_strand_id
1 'polypeptide(L)'
;MYRTVETKEEKTMADNYLERRMEAYRAQPAAQPRRAATLERLLTRNRSVRGYDARFVVRADQLRSIVSVCTKIPSARNQQVLRFRLVLADEAPGVLAHVRMGGALPELHLPLAGTEPNAFIVVCSTVPEDR
;
A
#
# COMPACT_ATOMS: atom_id res chain seq x y z
N MET A 1 -3.55 -43.55 6.77
CA MET A 1 -2.21 -43.09 6.41
C MET A 1 -2.10 -43.10 4.89
N TYR A 2 -2.57 -42.07 4.19
CA TYR A 2 -2.52 -41.97 2.74
C TYR A 2 -1.29 -41.19 2.32
N ARG A 3 -0.32 -41.92 1.76
CA ARG A 3 0.87 -41.35 1.14
C ARG A 3 0.48 -41.02 -0.30
N THR A 4 0.25 -39.75 -0.61
CA THR A 4 0.05 -39.26 -1.97
C THR A 4 1.37 -39.46 -2.72
N VAL A 5 1.37 -40.35 -3.68
CA VAL A 5 2.49 -40.59 -4.61
C VAL A 5 2.41 -39.44 -5.63
N GLU A 6 3.22 -38.40 -5.45
CA GLU A 6 3.42 -37.41 -6.53
C GLU A 6 4.01 -38.12 -7.73
N THR A 7 3.29 -38.06 -8.85
CA THR A 7 3.72 -38.70 -10.07
C THR A 7 4.93 -37.98 -10.65
N LYS A 8 5.86 -38.74 -11.20
CA LYS A 8 7.13 -38.21 -11.77
C LYS A 8 6.88 -37.17 -12.87
N GLU A 9 5.71 -37.19 -13.50
CA GLU A 9 5.28 -36.20 -14.51
C GLU A 9 4.87 -34.84 -13.93
N GLU A 10 4.22 -34.79 -12.76
CA GLU A 10 3.85 -33.55 -12.10
C GLU A 10 5.10 -32.78 -11.64
N LYS A 11 6.10 -33.51 -11.12
CA LYS A 11 7.36 -32.92 -10.72
C LYS A 11 8.13 -32.32 -11.90
N THR A 12 8.13 -32.99 -13.05
CA THR A 12 8.80 -32.53 -14.28
C THR A 12 8.13 -31.28 -14.87
N MET A 13 6.79 -31.17 -14.77
CA MET A 13 6.07 -29.97 -15.23
C MET A 13 6.34 -28.75 -14.36
N ALA A 14 6.35 -28.92 -13.03
CA ALA A 14 6.67 -27.87 -12.08
C ALA A 14 8.12 -27.37 -12.24
N ASP A 15 9.07 -28.30 -12.40
CA ASP A 15 10.49 -27.96 -12.61
C ASP A 15 10.66 -27.18 -13.92
N ASN A 16 10.05 -27.61 -15.02
CA ASN A 16 10.08 -26.88 -16.30
C ASN A 16 9.42 -25.50 -16.22
N TYR A 17 8.37 -25.32 -15.41
CA TYR A 17 7.74 -24.02 -15.20
C TYR A 17 8.66 -23.07 -14.46
N LEU A 18 9.29 -23.55 -13.38
CA LEU A 18 10.22 -22.75 -12.59
C LEU A 18 11.47 -22.35 -13.40
N GLU A 19 12.04 -23.29 -14.17
CA GLU A 19 13.17 -23.00 -15.05
C GLU A 19 12.84 -21.92 -16.08
N ARG A 20 11.70 -22.04 -16.79
CA ARG A 20 11.24 -21.03 -17.75
C ARG A 20 11.04 -19.65 -17.09
N ARG A 21 10.50 -19.63 -15.87
CA ARG A 21 10.34 -18.37 -15.11
C ARG A 21 11.68 -17.77 -14.73
N MET A 22 12.62 -18.60 -14.32
CA MET A 22 13.99 -18.16 -13.98
C MET A 22 14.75 -17.65 -15.20
N GLU A 23 14.62 -18.34 -16.35
CA GLU A 23 15.19 -17.89 -17.62
C GLU A 23 14.58 -16.56 -18.07
N ALA A 24 13.26 -16.44 -18.03
CA ALA A 24 12.57 -15.19 -18.34
C ALA A 24 13.00 -14.04 -17.41
N TYR A 25 13.23 -14.33 -16.12
CA TYR A 25 13.75 -13.34 -15.17
C TYR A 25 15.20 -12.94 -15.48
N ARG A 26 16.05 -13.90 -15.83
CA ARG A 26 17.47 -13.65 -16.21
C ARG A 26 17.57 -12.93 -17.55
N ALA A 27 16.66 -13.20 -18.48
CA ALA A 27 16.61 -12.55 -19.79
C ALA A 27 16.04 -11.12 -19.73
N GLN A 28 15.42 -10.71 -18.59
CA GLN A 28 14.99 -9.33 -18.43
C GLN A 28 16.23 -8.42 -18.46
N PRO A 29 16.26 -7.40 -19.33
CA PRO A 29 17.36 -6.45 -19.33
C PRO A 29 17.47 -5.84 -17.94
N ALA A 30 18.71 -5.75 -17.43
CA ALA A 30 18.99 -5.14 -16.14
C ALA A 30 18.21 -3.84 -16.01
N ALA A 31 17.52 -3.68 -14.88
CA ALA A 31 16.60 -2.55 -14.66
C ALA A 31 17.27 -1.25 -15.08
N GLN A 32 16.67 -0.56 -16.03
CA GLN A 32 17.30 0.63 -16.60
C GLN A 32 17.59 1.64 -15.49
N PRO A 33 18.75 2.33 -15.51
CA PRO A 33 19.15 3.30 -14.48
C PRO A 33 18.09 4.35 -14.15
N ARG A 34 17.25 4.68 -15.13
CA ARG A 34 16.13 5.61 -14.98
C ARG A 34 15.07 5.15 -13.96
N ARG A 35 14.82 3.83 -13.81
CA ARG A 35 13.85 3.30 -12.83
C ARG A 35 14.40 3.38 -11.40
N ALA A 36 15.66 3.05 -11.21
CA ALA A 36 16.31 3.17 -9.92
C ALA A 36 16.37 4.64 -9.46
N ALA A 37 16.81 5.55 -10.33
CA ALA A 37 16.82 6.98 -10.06
C ALA A 37 15.41 7.55 -9.73
N THR A 38 14.34 7.00 -10.33
CA THR A 38 12.95 7.40 -10.03
C THR A 38 12.53 6.96 -8.64
N LEU A 39 12.84 5.73 -8.22
CA LEU A 39 12.54 5.22 -6.88
C LEU A 39 13.30 6.00 -5.81
N GLU A 40 14.59 6.19 -5.97
CA GLU A 40 15.42 7.01 -5.08
C GLU A 40 14.84 8.42 -4.93
N ARG A 41 14.46 9.05 -6.04
CA ARG A 41 13.85 10.38 -6.03
C ARG A 41 12.52 10.42 -5.28
N LEU A 42 11.69 9.37 -5.40
CA LEU A 42 10.44 9.26 -4.64
C LEU A 42 10.71 9.11 -3.14
N LEU A 43 11.65 8.24 -2.76
CA LEU A 43 12.01 8.01 -1.37
C LEU A 43 12.62 9.25 -0.73
N THR A 44 13.53 9.94 -1.42
CA THR A 44 14.18 11.16 -0.89
C THR A 44 13.24 12.35 -0.80
N ARG A 45 12.18 12.39 -1.58
CA ARG A 45 11.13 13.43 -1.51
C ARG A 45 10.03 13.13 -0.50
N ASN A 46 9.95 11.90 -0.01
CA ASN A 46 8.95 11.53 0.98
C ASN A 46 9.21 12.26 2.30
N ARG A 47 8.19 12.93 2.82
CA ARG A 47 8.22 13.69 4.07
C ARG A 47 6.92 13.50 4.84
N SER A 48 6.99 13.68 6.15
CA SER A 48 5.79 13.76 6.99
C SER A 48 5.09 15.09 6.73
N VAL A 49 4.05 15.06 5.93
CA VAL A 49 3.22 16.23 5.61
C VAL A 49 2.10 16.32 6.65
N ARG A 50 1.88 17.51 7.21
CA ARG A 50 0.87 17.78 8.24
C ARG A 50 0.03 19.02 7.96
N GLY A 51 0.19 19.61 6.78
CA GLY A 51 -0.64 20.67 6.25
C GLY A 51 -0.93 20.45 4.78
N TYR A 52 -2.14 20.70 4.35
CA TYR A 52 -2.65 20.39 3.02
C TYR A 52 -3.19 21.65 2.35
N ASP A 53 -3.25 21.66 1.03
CA ASP A 53 -3.89 22.73 0.27
C ASP A 53 -5.40 22.48 0.22
N ALA A 54 -6.15 23.27 0.99
CA ALA A 54 -7.62 23.14 1.04
C ALA A 54 -8.31 23.40 -0.32
N ARG A 55 -7.63 24.05 -1.27
CA ARG A 55 -8.15 24.27 -2.63
C ARG A 55 -8.13 23.01 -3.48
N PHE A 56 -7.32 22.02 -3.11
CA PHE A 56 -7.23 20.74 -3.82
C PHE A 56 -8.21 19.75 -3.19
N VAL A 57 -9.32 19.48 -3.87
CA VAL A 57 -10.30 18.50 -3.44
C VAL A 57 -9.93 17.12 -3.98
N VAL A 58 -9.69 16.16 -3.08
CA VAL A 58 -9.36 14.78 -3.44
C VAL A 58 -10.61 14.06 -3.92
N ARG A 59 -10.52 13.40 -5.09
CA ARG A 59 -11.62 12.63 -5.67
C ARG A 59 -11.56 11.14 -5.32
N ALA A 60 -12.71 10.49 -5.35
CA ALA A 60 -12.85 9.07 -5.04
C ALA A 60 -12.02 8.16 -5.96
N ASP A 61 -11.90 8.50 -7.26
CA ASP A 61 -11.09 7.74 -8.22
C ASP A 61 -9.59 7.79 -7.89
N GLN A 62 -9.10 8.92 -7.38
CA GLN A 62 -7.71 9.06 -6.93
C GLN A 62 -7.44 8.16 -5.71
N LEU A 63 -8.32 8.16 -4.70
CA LEU A 63 -8.17 7.27 -3.56
C LEU A 63 -8.26 5.79 -3.94
N ARG A 64 -9.20 5.42 -4.83
CA ARG A 64 -9.29 4.05 -5.36
C ARG A 64 -8.02 3.62 -6.08
N SER A 65 -7.44 4.51 -6.87
CA SER A 65 -6.17 4.25 -7.57
C SER A 65 -5.04 3.96 -6.59
N ILE A 66 -4.93 4.72 -5.50
CA ILE A 66 -3.93 4.50 -4.46
C ILE A 66 -4.13 3.12 -3.79
N VAL A 67 -5.37 2.83 -3.36
CA VAL A 67 -5.69 1.56 -2.69
C VAL A 67 -5.51 0.36 -3.62
N SER A 68 -5.79 0.50 -4.92
CA SER A 68 -5.61 -0.59 -5.89
C SER A 68 -4.17 -1.11 -5.97
N VAL A 69 -3.18 -0.29 -5.64
CA VAL A 69 -1.78 -0.73 -5.57
C VAL A 69 -1.58 -1.71 -4.42
N CYS A 70 -2.31 -1.56 -3.31
CA CYS A 70 -2.19 -2.42 -2.14
C CYS A 70 -2.55 -3.89 -2.44
N THR A 71 -3.43 -4.13 -3.42
CA THR A 71 -3.80 -5.50 -3.83
C THR A 71 -2.65 -6.25 -4.52
N LYS A 72 -1.60 -5.54 -4.94
CA LYS A 72 -0.42 -6.11 -5.61
C LYS A 72 0.74 -6.32 -4.64
N ILE A 73 0.59 -5.90 -3.38
CA ILE A 73 1.62 -6.05 -2.36
C ILE A 73 1.54 -7.47 -1.79
N PRO A 74 2.67 -8.22 -1.72
CA PRO A 74 2.70 -9.53 -1.10
C PRO A 74 2.25 -9.45 0.35
N SER A 75 1.42 -10.40 0.78
CA SER A 75 1.06 -10.59 2.19
C SER A 75 1.36 -12.02 2.62
N ALA A 76 1.63 -12.22 3.93
CA ALA A 76 1.89 -13.53 4.48
C ALA A 76 0.75 -14.50 4.12
N ARG A 77 1.09 -15.62 3.46
CA ARG A 77 0.12 -16.62 2.99
C ARG A 77 -1.02 -16.05 2.13
N ASN A 78 -0.81 -14.88 1.53
CA ASN A 78 -1.83 -14.16 0.75
C ASN A 78 -3.16 -13.92 1.51
N GLN A 79 -3.11 -13.72 2.81
CA GLN A 79 -4.31 -13.63 3.67
C GLN A 79 -5.14 -12.37 3.41
N GLN A 80 -4.55 -11.30 2.84
CA GLN A 80 -5.24 -10.06 2.46
C GLN A 80 -6.15 -9.52 3.58
N VAL A 81 -5.61 -9.43 4.79
CA VAL A 81 -6.36 -9.10 6.02
C VAL A 81 -6.75 -7.62 6.14
N LEU A 82 -6.17 -6.76 5.31
CA LEU A 82 -6.44 -5.33 5.38
C LEU A 82 -7.72 -4.97 4.63
N ARG A 83 -8.45 -4.01 5.18
CA ARG A 83 -9.60 -3.36 4.57
C ARG A 83 -9.37 -1.86 4.55
N PHE A 84 -9.93 -1.19 3.57
CA PHE A 84 -9.70 0.23 3.34
C PHE A 84 -11.05 0.95 3.26
N ARG A 85 -11.28 1.92 4.14
CA ARG A 85 -12.40 2.85 4.04
C ARG A 85 -11.89 4.15 3.41
N LEU A 86 -12.48 4.53 2.30
CA LEU A 86 -12.20 5.80 1.66
C LEU A 86 -13.15 6.86 2.25
N VAL A 87 -12.58 7.95 2.71
CA VAL A 87 -13.30 9.08 3.32
C VAL A 87 -13.05 10.29 2.45
N LEU A 88 -14.11 10.94 2.01
CA LEU A 88 -14.08 12.13 1.17
C LEU A 88 -14.40 13.39 1.97
N ALA A 89 -14.42 14.53 1.30
CA ALA A 89 -14.50 15.84 1.93
C ALA A 89 -15.74 16.05 2.83
N ASP A 90 -16.85 15.45 2.50
CA ASP A 90 -18.10 15.49 3.27
C ASP A 90 -18.02 14.73 4.60
N GLU A 91 -17.27 13.64 4.65
CA GLU A 91 -17.05 12.81 5.84
C GLU A 91 -15.75 13.19 6.60
N ALA A 92 -14.82 13.87 5.96
CA ALA A 92 -13.50 14.14 6.49
C ALA A 92 -13.48 14.85 7.85
N PRO A 93 -14.35 15.85 8.15
CA PRO A 93 -14.40 16.50 9.46
C PRO A 93 -14.69 15.53 10.60
N GLY A 94 -15.56 14.53 10.37
CA GLY A 94 -15.89 13.51 11.37
C GLY A 94 -14.70 12.63 11.72
N VAL A 95 -13.87 12.27 10.73
CA VAL A 95 -12.65 11.49 10.95
C VAL A 95 -11.58 12.35 11.61
N LEU A 96 -11.41 13.60 11.17
CA LEU A 96 -10.40 14.53 11.69
C LEU A 96 -10.55 14.75 13.21
N ALA A 97 -11.78 14.78 13.72
CA ALA A 97 -12.04 14.93 15.15
C ALA A 97 -11.41 13.82 16.03
N HIS A 98 -11.10 12.68 15.45
CA HIS A 98 -10.48 11.53 16.12
C HIS A 98 -9.00 11.33 15.78
N VAL A 99 -8.43 12.15 14.91
CA VAL A 99 -7.04 12.03 14.45
C VAL A 99 -6.16 13.07 15.13
N ARG A 100 -5.06 12.62 15.74
CA ARG A 100 -4.01 13.52 16.24
C ARG A 100 -2.87 13.58 15.23
N MET A 101 -2.67 14.75 14.65
CA MET A 101 -1.53 15.03 13.77
C MET A 101 -0.39 15.66 14.58
N GLY A 102 0.85 15.19 14.32
CA GLY A 102 2.02 15.77 15.01
C GLY A 102 2.06 15.47 16.50
N GLY A 103 1.71 14.27 16.95
CA GLY A 103 1.65 13.91 18.38
C GLY A 103 2.94 14.12 19.17
N ALA A 104 4.12 14.19 18.50
CA ALA A 104 5.39 14.54 19.12
C ALA A 104 5.60 16.07 19.28
N LEU A 105 4.70 16.88 18.74
CA LEU A 105 4.77 18.36 18.74
C LEU A 105 3.38 18.91 19.09
N PRO A 106 2.85 18.61 20.29
CA PRO A 106 1.48 18.96 20.66
C PRO A 106 1.25 20.47 20.70
N GLU A 107 2.29 21.25 20.94
CA GLU A 107 2.26 22.71 20.97
C GLU A 107 1.93 23.36 19.61
N LEU A 108 2.12 22.62 18.51
CA LEU A 108 1.84 23.13 17.17
C LEU A 108 0.36 23.07 16.80
N HIS A 109 -0.47 22.35 17.57
CA HIS A 109 -1.93 22.19 17.32
C HIS A 109 -2.25 21.88 15.86
N LEU A 110 -1.58 20.85 15.31
CA LEU A 110 -1.72 20.46 13.90
C LEU A 110 -3.03 19.65 13.65
N PRO A 111 -3.63 19.79 12.45
CA PRO A 111 -3.26 20.69 11.35
C PRO A 111 -3.60 22.14 11.68
N LEU A 112 -2.85 23.08 11.10
CA LEU A 112 -3.20 24.50 11.24
C LEU A 112 -4.53 24.80 10.53
N ALA A 113 -5.28 25.77 11.05
CA ALA A 113 -6.55 26.18 10.47
C ALA A 113 -6.42 26.52 8.97
N GLY A 114 -7.29 25.95 8.15
CA GLY A 114 -7.25 26.10 6.69
C GLY A 114 -6.25 25.20 5.97
N THR A 115 -5.56 24.31 6.71
CA THR A 115 -4.66 23.31 6.12
C THR A 115 -5.08 21.87 6.46
N GLU A 116 -6.34 21.68 6.82
CA GLU A 116 -6.88 20.39 7.18
C GLU A 116 -6.93 19.43 5.98
N PRO A 117 -6.72 18.13 6.16
CA PRO A 117 -6.92 17.16 5.11
C PRO A 117 -8.42 17.02 4.80
N ASN A 118 -8.76 16.99 3.53
CA ASN A 118 -10.13 16.83 3.04
C ASN A 118 -10.43 15.40 2.56
N ALA A 119 -9.55 14.46 2.82
CA ALA A 119 -9.76 13.04 2.51
C ALA A 119 -8.87 12.15 3.37
N PHE A 120 -9.33 10.92 3.64
CA PHE A 120 -8.57 9.92 4.36
C PHE A 120 -8.70 8.54 3.72
N ILE A 121 -7.69 7.72 3.89
CA ILE A 121 -7.74 6.27 3.71
C ILE A 121 -7.57 5.65 5.09
N VAL A 122 -8.67 5.15 5.66
CA VAL A 122 -8.64 4.44 6.94
C VAL A 122 -8.31 2.98 6.67
N VAL A 123 -7.23 2.50 7.28
CA VAL A 123 -6.79 1.11 7.14
C VAL A 123 -7.25 0.33 8.36
N CYS A 124 -8.01 -0.75 8.13
CA CYS A 124 -8.53 -1.63 9.15
C CYS A 124 -7.94 -3.03 8.97
N SER A 125 -7.72 -3.74 10.07
CA SER A 125 -7.37 -5.16 10.04
C SER A 125 -8.59 -6.01 10.38
N THR A 126 -8.72 -7.16 9.72
CA THR A 126 -9.69 -8.20 10.09
C THR A 126 -9.12 -9.20 11.10
N VAL A 127 -7.86 -9.03 11.50
CA VAL A 127 -7.23 -9.85 12.54
C VAL A 127 -7.63 -9.29 13.90
N PRO A 128 -8.15 -10.12 14.82
CA PRO A 128 -8.45 -9.71 16.20
C PRO A 128 -7.19 -9.19 16.92
N GLU A 129 -7.35 -8.24 17.85
CA GLU A 129 -6.25 -7.65 18.63
C GLU A 129 -5.56 -8.67 19.55
N ASP A 130 -6.24 -9.78 19.91
CA ASP A 130 -5.77 -10.79 20.88
C ASP A 130 -4.85 -11.86 20.29
N ARG A 131 -4.14 -11.56 19.18
CA ARG A 131 -3.18 -12.48 18.56
C ARG A 131 -1.80 -11.89 18.43
#